data_5921c45cecca7cd1e6efe62e7e01e834
#
_entry.id   5921c45cecca7cd1e6efe62e7e01e834
#
_cell.length_a   1.000
_cell.length_b   1.000
_cell.length_c   1.000
_cell.angle_alpha   90.00
_cell.angle_beta   90.00
_cell.angle_gamma   90.00
#
_symmetry.space_group_name_H-M   'P 1'
#
loop_
_entity.id
_entity.type
_entity.pdbx_description
1 polymer ?
#
loop_
_entity_poly.entity_id
_entity_poly.type
_entity_poly.pdbx_seq_one_letter_code
_entity_poly.pdbx_strand_id
1 'polypeptide(L)'
;IFLHLSKEEQKKRLIDRIVTKQKNWKFAMSDIQERQYWNRYQKVYGEVITATTTKYAPWYIIPADNKWHTRYLVSQIVLKTLRDINPKFPKLSADVEAQLKQFREILKNVNLDDLKTIQKAIQ
;
A
#
# COMPACT_ATOMS: atom_id res chain seq x y z
N ILE A 1 -3.82 -9.56 3.03
CA ILE A 1 -4.21 -9.11 4.40
C ILE A 1 -5.72 -8.90 4.41
N PHE A 2 -6.39 -9.48 5.40
CA PHE A 2 -7.82 -9.27 5.68
C PHE A 2 -7.96 -8.49 7.00
N LEU A 3 -8.59 -7.33 6.97
CA LEU A 3 -8.84 -6.50 8.14
C LEU A 3 -10.18 -6.90 8.75
N HIS A 4 -10.14 -7.67 9.82
CA HIS A 4 -11.33 -8.16 10.50
C HIS A 4 -11.85 -7.11 11.51
N LEU A 5 -12.93 -6.46 11.15
CA LEU A 5 -13.63 -5.46 11.98
C LEU A 5 -14.81 -6.12 12.69
N SER A 6 -15.04 -5.79 13.96
CA SER A 6 -16.25 -6.24 14.65
C SER A 6 -17.51 -5.52 14.14
N LYS A 7 -18.66 -6.18 14.32
CA LYS A 7 -19.96 -5.60 13.91
C LYS A 7 -20.28 -4.35 14.72
N GLU A 8 -19.86 -4.32 15.98
CA GLU A 8 -20.03 -3.21 16.91
C GLU A 8 -19.19 -1.99 16.49
N GLU A 9 -17.93 -2.22 16.18
CA GLU A 9 -17.06 -1.13 15.74
C GLU A 9 -17.47 -0.60 14.36
N GLN A 10 -17.93 -1.45 13.45
CA GLN A 10 -18.50 -1.01 12.18
C GLN A 10 -19.71 -0.09 12.40
N LYS A 11 -20.63 -0.46 13.34
CA LYS A 11 -21.77 0.38 13.69
C LYS A 11 -21.34 1.77 14.17
N LYS A 12 -20.36 1.83 15.08
CA LYS A 12 -19.80 3.10 15.58
C LYS A 12 -19.27 3.97 14.44
N ARG A 13 -18.52 3.37 13.51
CA ARG A 13 -17.95 4.09 12.36
C ARG A 13 -19.02 4.57 11.37
N LEU A 14 -20.09 3.82 11.18
CA LEU A 14 -21.22 4.27 10.36
C LEU A 14 -21.96 5.43 11.00
N ILE A 15 -22.22 5.37 12.31
CA ILE A 15 -22.81 6.48 13.08
C ILE A 15 -21.91 7.74 12.98
N ASP A 16 -20.60 7.58 13.17
CA ASP A 16 -19.64 8.69 13.06
C ASP A 16 -19.68 9.36 11.66
N ARG A 17 -19.89 8.59 10.58
CA ARG A 17 -20.08 9.15 9.24
C ARG A 17 -21.35 10.00 9.11
N ILE A 18 -22.41 9.64 9.84
CA ILE A 18 -23.70 10.35 9.80
C ILE A 18 -23.62 11.63 10.63
N VAL A 19 -23.05 11.58 11.84
CA VAL A 19 -23.05 12.70 12.77
C VAL A 19 -21.92 13.72 12.49
N THR A 20 -20.84 13.30 11.85
CA THR A 20 -19.72 14.18 11.53
C THR A 20 -19.86 14.79 10.14
N LYS A 21 -20.23 16.06 10.06
CA LYS A 21 -20.52 16.79 8.79
C LYS A 21 -19.45 16.58 7.71
N GLN A 22 -18.16 16.61 8.07
CA GLN A 22 -17.03 16.43 7.14
C GLN A 22 -16.92 15.00 6.61
N LYS A 23 -17.68 14.05 7.17
CA LYS A 23 -17.69 12.63 6.76
C LYS A 23 -18.96 12.22 6.04
N ASN A 24 -20.01 13.08 6.02
CA ASN A 24 -21.31 12.73 5.45
C ASN A 24 -21.24 12.32 3.97
N TRP A 25 -20.33 12.90 3.21
CA TRP A 25 -20.12 12.55 1.81
C TRP A 25 -19.71 11.09 1.56
N LYS A 26 -19.24 10.39 2.60
CA LYS A 26 -18.87 8.98 2.56
C LYS A 26 -20.04 8.04 2.87
N PHE A 27 -21.18 8.59 3.27
CA PHE A 27 -22.34 7.81 3.65
C PHE A 27 -23.07 7.28 2.41
N ALA A 28 -23.42 5.98 2.43
CA ALA A 28 -24.29 5.36 1.46
C ALA A 28 -25.36 4.54 2.20
N MET A 29 -26.61 4.63 1.75
CA MET A 29 -27.72 3.85 2.32
C MET A 29 -27.46 2.33 2.18
N SER A 30 -26.81 1.92 1.11
CA SER A 30 -26.38 0.53 0.89
C SER A 30 -25.51 -0.01 2.01
N ASP A 31 -24.66 0.81 2.66
CA ASP A 31 -23.85 0.38 3.79
C ASP A 31 -24.72 -0.15 4.95
N ILE A 32 -25.90 0.45 5.15
CA ILE A 32 -26.85 0.02 6.18
C ILE A 32 -27.57 -1.28 5.74
N GLN A 33 -27.99 -1.33 4.49
CA GLN A 33 -28.69 -2.50 3.93
C GLN A 33 -27.81 -3.75 3.94
N GLU A 34 -26.54 -3.62 3.54
CA GLU A 34 -25.58 -4.72 3.50
C GLU A 34 -25.25 -5.30 4.90
N ARG A 35 -25.43 -4.53 5.99
CA ARG A 35 -25.23 -5.03 7.35
C ARG A 35 -26.15 -6.19 7.74
N GLN A 36 -27.32 -6.32 7.13
CA GLN A 36 -28.24 -7.44 7.40
C GLN A 36 -27.59 -8.80 7.02
N TYR A 37 -26.69 -8.79 6.06
CA TYR A 37 -25.98 -9.98 5.57
C TYR A 37 -24.68 -10.28 6.33
N TRP A 38 -24.43 -9.64 7.47
CA TRP A 38 -23.19 -9.76 8.25
C TRP A 38 -22.70 -11.22 8.40
N ASN A 39 -23.56 -12.09 8.88
CA ASN A 39 -23.21 -13.51 9.12
C ASN A 39 -22.88 -14.24 7.81
N ARG A 40 -23.57 -13.90 6.73
CA ARG A 40 -23.30 -14.46 5.40
C ARG A 40 -21.93 -14.04 4.90
N TYR A 41 -21.59 -12.76 5.06
CA TYR A 41 -20.25 -12.26 4.73
C TYR A 41 -19.15 -12.93 5.54
N GLN A 42 -19.34 -13.10 6.86
CA GLN A 42 -18.35 -13.80 7.70
C GLN A 42 -18.11 -15.24 7.23
N LYS A 43 -19.17 -15.97 6.88
CA LYS A 43 -19.07 -17.32 6.34
C LYS A 43 -18.28 -17.33 5.02
N VAL A 44 -18.68 -16.49 4.08
CA VAL A 44 -18.01 -16.40 2.76
C VAL A 44 -16.54 -16.02 2.89
N TYR A 45 -16.20 -15.04 3.74
CA TYR A 45 -14.80 -14.69 4.00
C TYR A 45 -14.00 -15.86 4.59
N GLY A 46 -14.57 -16.61 5.53
CA GLY A 46 -13.95 -17.82 6.08
C GLY A 46 -13.66 -18.85 4.98
N GLU A 47 -14.64 -19.13 4.12
CA GLU A 47 -14.51 -20.07 3.00
C GLU A 47 -13.43 -19.61 2.00
N VAL A 48 -13.46 -18.35 1.59
CA VAL A 48 -12.48 -17.78 0.64
C VAL A 48 -11.07 -17.82 1.22
N ILE A 49 -10.89 -17.39 2.45
CA ILE A 49 -9.57 -17.40 3.12
C ILE A 49 -9.02 -18.81 3.22
N THR A 50 -9.87 -19.77 3.62
CA THR A 50 -9.46 -21.17 3.73
C THR A 50 -9.10 -21.80 2.38
N ALA A 51 -9.89 -21.49 1.35
CA ALA A 51 -9.69 -22.06 0.00
C ALA A 51 -8.49 -21.44 -0.75
N THR A 52 -8.11 -20.21 -0.42
CA THR A 52 -7.09 -19.47 -1.19
C THR A 52 -5.78 -19.22 -0.45
N THR A 53 -5.70 -19.56 0.85
CA THR A 53 -4.43 -19.44 1.59
C THR A 53 -3.44 -20.51 1.14
N THR A 54 -2.19 -20.12 0.90
CA THR A 54 -1.12 -21.06 0.54
C THR A 54 0.15 -20.75 1.33
N LYS A 55 1.10 -21.69 1.31
CA LYS A 55 2.43 -21.46 1.91
C LYS A 55 3.15 -20.26 1.30
N TYR A 56 2.94 -19.99 0.03
CA TYR A 56 3.62 -18.92 -0.73
C TYR A 56 2.85 -17.60 -0.72
N ALA A 57 1.52 -17.67 -0.53
CA ALA A 57 0.64 -16.52 -0.47
C ALA A 57 -0.35 -16.66 0.71
N PRO A 58 0.13 -16.54 1.96
CA PRO A 58 -0.71 -16.71 3.13
C PRO A 58 -1.63 -15.50 3.36
N TRP A 59 -2.85 -15.77 3.80
CA TRP A 59 -3.70 -14.74 4.34
C TRP A 59 -3.28 -14.37 5.77
N TYR A 60 -3.20 -13.08 6.04
CA TYR A 60 -3.04 -12.52 7.38
C TYR A 60 -4.34 -11.89 7.82
N ILE A 61 -4.96 -12.41 8.88
CA ILE A 61 -6.20 -11.89 9.46
C ILE A 61 -5.82 -10.97 10.60
N ILE A 62 -6.12 -9.67 10.46
CA ILE A 62 -5.69 -8.63 11.38
C ILE A 62 -6.91 -8.03 12.10
N PRO A 63 -6.96 -8.02 13.45
CA PRO A 63 -7.96 -7.28 14.19
C PRO A 63 -7.95 -5.79 13.81
N ALA A 64 -9.13 -5.24 13.47
CA ALA A 64 -9.21 -3.90 12.89
C ALA A 64 -10.04 -2.89 13.72
N ASP A 65 -10.46 -3.25 14.92
CA ASP A 65 -11.21 -2.37 15.80
C ASP A 65 -10.32 -1.22 16.31
N ASN A 66 -9.12 -1.54 16.75
CA ASN A 66 -8.14 -0.54 17.16
C ASN A 66 -7.21 -0.17 16.00
N LYS A 67 -7.35 1.04 15.48
CA LYS A 67 -6.59 1.53 14.31
C LYS A 67 -5.08 1.50 14.51
N TRP A 68 -4.58 1.86 15.71
CA TRP A 68 -3.15 1.89 15.99
C TRP A 68 -2.56 0.49 16.02
N HIS A 69 -3.24 -0.43 16.71
CA HIS A 69 -2.84 -1.83 16.75
C HIS A 69 -2.87 -2.46 15.36
N THR A 70 -3.94 -2.23 14.58
CA THR A 70 -4.03 -2.68 13.19
C THR A 70 -2.85 -2.20 12.35
N ARG A 71 -2.54 -0.91 12.41
CA ARG A 71 -1.42 -0.32 11.64
C ARG A 71 -0.08 -0.91 12.05
N TYR A 72 0.13 -1.11 13.35
CA TYR A 72 1.33 -1.74 13.86
C TYR A 72 1.49 -3.16 13.31
N LEU A 73 0.46 -4.01 13.42
CA LEU A 73 0.52 -5.38 12.90
C LEU A 73 0.76 -5.42 11.38
N VAL A 74 0.06 -4.59 10.63
CA VAL A 74 0.25 -4.49 9.17
C VAL A 74 1.68 -4.07 8.85
N SER A 75 2.23 -3.06 9.53
CA SER A 75 3.60 -2.62 9.31
C SER A 75 4.64 -3.71 9.61
N GLN A 76 4.43 -4.51 10.68
CA GLN A 76 5.31 -5.63 11.01
C GLN A 76 5.30 -6.71 9.92
N ILE A 77 4.11 -7.05 9.40
CA ILE A 77 3.98 -8.04 8.31
C ILE A 77 4.67 -7.54 7.05
N VAL A 78 4.43 -6.28 6.65
CA VAL A 78 5.07 -5.68 5.47
C VAL A 78 6.58 -5.65 5.63
N LEU A 79 7.07 -5.19 6.78
CA LEU A 79 8.51 -5.13 7.07
C LEU A 79 9.15 -6.51 7.01
N LYS A 80 8.54 -7.51 7.65
CA LYS A 80 9.01 -8.90 7.59
C LYS A 80 9.07 -9.40 6.15
N THR A 81 8.00 -9.21 5.39
CA THR A 81 7.91 -9.65 3.99
C THR A 81 8.99 -9.00 3.12
N LEU A 82 9.22 -7.69 3.28
CA LEU A 82 10.27 -6.98 2.54
C LEU A 82 11.67 -7.48 2.92
N ARG A 83 11.91 -7.78 4.19
CA ARG A 83 13.16 -8.38 4.64
C ARG A 83 13.38 -9.78 4.06
N ASP A 84 12.33 -10.60 4.03
CA ASP A 84 12.37 -11.95 3.48
C ASP A 84 12.63 -11.94 1.96
N ILE A 85 12.00 -11.00 1.22
CA ILE A 85 12.25 -10.77 -0.22
C ILE A 85 13.66 -10.23 -0.46
N ASN A 86 14.18 -9.43 0.46
CA ASN A 86 15.51 -8.80 0.38
C ASN A 86 15.77 -8.14 -0.99
N PRO A 87 14.91 -7.22 -1.45
CA PRO A 87 15.03 -6.61 -2.77
C PRO A 87 16.39 -5.92 -2.92
N LYS A 88 17.02 -6.10 -4.07
CA LYS A 88 18.27 -5.44 -4.42
C LYS A 88 18.05 -4.49 -5.57
N PHE A 89 18.80 -3.40 -5.59
CA PHE A 89 18.83 -2.53 -6.77
C PHE A 89 19.33 -3.34 -7.98
N PRO A 90 18.74 -3.13 -9.17
CA PRO A 90 19.21 -3.77 -10.38
C PRO A 90 20.68 -3.36 -10.63
N LYS A 91 21.49 -4.30 -11.08
CA LYS A 91 22.84 -4.00 -11.54
C LYS A 91 22.75 -3.26 -12.85
N LEU A 92 23.52 -2.18 -12.99
CA LEU A 92 23.64 -1.46 -14.23
C LEU A 92 24.49 -2.27 -15.22
N SER A 93 24.24 -2.12 -16.52
CA SER A 93 25.14 -2.61 -17.54
C SER A 93 26.41 -1.75 -17.58
N ALA A 94 27.52 -2.32 -18.05
CA ALA A 94 28.79 -1.61 -18.16
C ALA A 94 28.69 -0.32 -18.99
N ASP A 95 27.86 -0.35 -20.03
CA ASP A 95 27.58 0.81 -20.91
C ASP A 95 26.90 1.95 -20.14
N VAL A 96 25.89 1.60 -19.34
CA VAL A 96 25.16 2.59 -18.52
C VAL A 96 26.07 3.16 -17.44
N GLU A 97 26.93 2.34 -16.82
CA GLU A 97 27.92 2.82 -15.84
C GLU A 97 28.92 3.80 -16.47
N ALA A 98 29.37 3.52 -17.69
CA ALA A 98 30.27 4.42 -18.43
C ALA A 98 29.57 5.76 -18.75
N GLN A 99 28.32 5.71 -19.22
CA GLN A 99 27.51 6.90 -19.49
C GLN A 99 27.29 7.74 -18.22
N LEU A 100 26.99 7.11 -17.08
CA LEU A 100 26.81 7.82 -15.81
C LEU A 100 28.09 8.55 -15.38
N LYS A 101 29.27 7.95 -15.58
CA LYS A 101 30.55 8.62 -15.31
C LYS A 101 30.75 9.84 -16.19
N GLN A 102 30.48 9.71 -17.49
CA GLN A 102 30.56 10.81 -18.45
C GLN A 102 29.58 11.94 -18.08
N PHE A 103 28.31 11.64 -17.82
CA PHE A 103 27.33 12.64 -17.43
C PHE A 103 27.67 13.33 -16.11
N ARG A 104 28.25 12.60 -15.15
CA ARG A 104 28.71 13.19 -13.88
C ARG A 104 29.77 14.27 -14.12
N GLU A 105 30.74 14.02 -15.02
CA GLU A 105 31.76 15.01 -15.34
C GLU A 105 31.19 16.21 -16.12
N ILE A 106 30.28 15.96 -17.03
CA ILE A 106 29.54 17.05 -17.76
C ILE A 106 28.80 17.92 -16.73
N LEU A 107 28.04 17.34 -15.82
CA LEU A 107 27.25 18.07 -14.82
C LEU A 107 28.10 18.88 -13.83
N LYS A 108 29.35 18.46 -13.57
CA LYS A 108 30.26 19.25 -12.73
C LYS A 108 30.78 20.51 -13.43
N ASN A 109 30.92 20.46 -14.75
CA ASN A 109 31.66 21.46 -15.52
C ASN A 109 30.75 22.38 -16.35
N VAL A 110 29.46 22.07 -16.43
CA VAL A 110 28.48 22.79 -17.24
C VAL A 110 27.50 23.56 -16.35
N ASN A 111 27.26 24.84 -16.70
CA ASN A 111 26.17 25.59 -16.10
C ASN A 111 24.83 25.02 -16.61
N LEU A 112 24.01 24.41 -15.71
CA LEU A 112 22.74 23.77 -16.05
C LEU A 112 21.65 24.75 -16.51
N ASP A 113 21.87 26.07 -16.37
CA ASP A 113 20.95 27.12 -16.84
C ASP A 113 21.10 27.39 -18.34
N ASP A 114 22.15 26.85 -18.98
CA ASP A 114 22.39 26.97 -20.40
C ASP A 114 22.12 25.67 -21.18
N LEU A 115 20.86 25.51 -21.65
CA LEU A 115 20.40 24.36 -22.42
C LEU A 115 21.23 24.11 -23.70
N LYS A 116 21.78 25.15 -24.36
CA LYS A 116 22.61 25.02 -25.57
C LYS A 116 23.95 24.38 -25.23
N THR A 117 24.55 24.75 -24.11
CA THR A 117 25.79 24.17 -23.61
C THR A 117 25.63 22.71 -23.23
N ILE A 118 24.49 22.34 -22.61
CA ILE A 118 24.14 20.94 -22.28
C ILE A 118 23.99 20.12 -23.57
N GLN A 119 23.21 20.59 -24.54
CA GLN A 119 23.00 19.88 -25.81
C GLN A 119 24.31 19.62 -26.56
N LYS A 120 25.23 20.58 -26.55
CA LYS A 120 26.54 20.45 -27.20
C LYS A 120 27.51 19.51 -26.50
N ALA A 121 27.34 19.32 -25.16
CA ALA A 121 28.18 18.42 -24.36
C ALA A 121 27.71 16.95 -24.43
N ILE A 122 26.49 16.69 -24.91
CA ILE A 122 25.90 15.36 -25.04
C ILE A 122 26.08 14.76 -26.45
N GLN A 123 26.38 15.58 -27.45
CA GLN A 123 26.76 15.15 -28.81
C GLN A 123 28.21 14.70 -28.87
#